data_b5b135dd0572e648825e582c0ca41dfe
#
_entry.id   b5b135dd0572e648825e582c0ca41dfe
#
_cell.length_a   1.000
_cell.length_b   1.000
_cell.length_c   1.000
_cell.angle_alpha   90.00
_cell.angle_beta   90.00
_cell.angle_gamma   90.00
#
_symmetry.space_group_name_H-M   'P 1'
#
loop_
_entity.id
_entity.type
_entity.pdbx_description
1 polymer ?
#
loop_
_entity_poly.entity_id
_entity_poly.type
_entity_poly.pdbx_seq_one_letter_code
_entity_poly.pdbx_strand_id
1 'polypeptide(L)'
;MTLEELKKEFKTQGFRIDGNSFVYEFEDPNTIINGVHPKKRFEMEYVCEGSIRTVTDDSNSDDNSEPIYQFDVLGKGRQLVFTICISSFEDFTKLV
;
A
#
# COMPACT_ATOMS: atom_id res chain seq x y z
N MET A 1 -13.80 2.53 -5.05
CA MET A 1 -12.59 3.17 -5.59
C MET A 1 -11.91 2.22 -6.54
N THR A 2 -11.57 2.69 -7.73
CA THR A 2 -10.88 1.83 -8.68
C THR A 2 -9.39 1.84 -8.41
N LEU A 3 -8.67 0.94 -9.04
CA LEU A 3 -7.22 0.90 -8.87
C LEU A 3 -6.59 2.20 -9.37
N GLU A 4 -7.12 2.78 -10.43
CA GLU A 4 -6.60 4.04 -10.94
C GLU A 4 -6.79 5.16 -9.93
N GLU A 5 -7.90 5.16 -9.25
CA GLU A 5 -8.15 6.16 -8.22
C GLU A 5 -7.23 5.94 -7.03
N LEU A 6 -6.97 4.68 -6.69
CA LEU A 6 -6.07 4.36 -5.61
C LEU A 6 -4.65 4.82 -5.96
N LYS A 7 -4.22 4.59 -7.18
CA LYS A 7 -2.91 5.04 -7.63
C LYS A 7 -2.80 6.56 -7.53
N LYS A 8 -3.87 7.25 -7.89
CA LYS A 8 -3.87 8.69 -7.83
C LYS A 8 -3.76 9.18 -6.40
N GLU A 9 -4.46 8.52 -5.48
CA GLU A 9 -4.39 8.87 -4.09
C GLU A 9 -2.97 8.71 -3.55
N PHE A 10 -2.34 7.61 -3.85
CA PHE A 10 -0.99 7.36 -3.38
C PHE A 10 0.00 8.35 -4.02
N LYS A 11 -0.21 8.70 -5.27
CA LYS A 11 0.64 9.69 -5.90
C LYS A 11 0.53 11.02 -5.22
N THR A 12 -0.67 11.42 -4.84
CA THR A 12 -0.90 12.67 -4.14
C THR A 12 -0.17 12.68 -2.80
N GLN A 13 0.01 11.52 -2.20
CA GLN A 13 0.69 11.41 -0.92
C GLN A 13 2.20 11.28 -1.06
N GLY A 14 2.73 11.35 -2.25
CA GLY A 14 4.17 11.34 -2.44
C GLY A 14 4.75 10.05 -2.97
N PHE A 15 3.91 9.08 -3.27
CA PHE A 15 4.40 7.83 -3.81
C PHE A 15 4.70 7.98 -5.30
N ARG A 16 5.76 7.31 -5.74
CA ARG A 16 6.06 7.23 -7.14
C ARG A 16 5.48 5.92 -7.63
N ILE A 17 4.70 5.96 -8.68
CA ILE A 17 4.02 4.80 -9.19
C ILE A 17 4.47 4.52 -10.59
N ASP A 18 4.94 3.29 -10.79
CA ASP A 18 5.42 2.87 -12.07
C ASP A 18 4.81 1.51 -12.34
N GLY A 19 3.77 1.47 -13.16
CA GLY A 19 3.04 0.22 -13.39
C GLY A 19 2.42 -0.28 -12.10
N ASN A 20 2.87 -1.41 -11.63
CA ASN A 20 2.36 -1.99 -10.40
C ASN A 20 3.21 -1.64 -9.19
N SER A 21 4.25 -0.88 -9.36
CA SER A 21 5.19 -0.60 -8.31
C SER A 21 4.86 0.72 -7.63
N PHE A 22 4.74 0.71 -6.32
CA PHE A 22 4.44 1.90 -5.53
C PHE A 22 5.63 2.10 -4.60
N VAL A 23 6.33 3.20 -4.76
CA VAL A 23 7.57 3.46 -4.01
C VAL A 23 7.49 4.79 -3.30
N TYR A 24 7.84 4.82 -2.03
CA TYR A 24 7.86 6.03 -1.26
C TYR A 24 9.23 6.14 -0.59
N GLU A 25 9.92 7.25 -0.84
CA GLU A 25 11.24 7.46 -0.26
C GLU A 25 11.13 8.60 0.74
N PHE A 26 11.76 8.45 1.86
CA PHE A 26 11.69 9.46 2.90
C PHE A 26 12.99 9.48 3.70
N GLU A 27 13.22 10.56 4.42
CA GLU A 27 14.39 10.65 5.26
C GLU A 27 14.02 10.16 6.65
N ASP A 28 14.87 9.34 7.24
CA ASP A 28 14.58 8.79 8.55
C ASP A 28 14.91 9.85 9.60
N PRO A 29 13.94 10.45 10.23
CA PRO A 29 14.19 11.53 11.17
C PRO A 29 14.81 11.06 12.46
N ASN A 30 14.80 9.76 12.73
CA ASN A 30 15.32 9.24 13.98
C ASN A 30 16.74 8.75 13.88
N THR A 31 17.36 8.82 12.75
CA THR A 31 18.71 8.31 12.55
C THR A 31 19.56 9.39 11.89
N ILE A 32 20.77 9.60 12.40
CA ILE A 32 21.68 10.54 11.79
C ILE A 32 23.01 9.83 11.63
N ILE A 33 23.53 9.83 10.40
CA ILE A 33 24.80 9.20 10.10
C ILE A 33 25.64 10.28 9.43
N ASN A 34 26.75 10.61 10.05
CA ASN A 34 27.66 11.65 9.54
C ASN A 34 26.92 12.99 9.35
N GLY A 35 26.00 13.27 10.24
CA GLY A 35 25.27 14.55 10.18
C GLY A 35 24.16 14.59 9.17
N VAL A 36 23.85 13.45 8.55
CA VAL A 36 22.82 13.39 7.52
C VAL A 36 21.80 12.34 7.87
N HIS A 37 20.54 12.59 7.60
CA HIS A 37 19.50 11.60 7.79
C HIS A 37 19.52 10.65 6.60
N PRO A 38 19.64 9.34 6.83
CA PRO A 38 19.63 8.41 5.71
C PRO A 38 18.26 8.33 5.07
N LYS A 39 18.24 8.05 3.81
CA LYS A 39 16.98 7.88 3.11
C LYS A 39 16.52 6.46 3.24
N LYS A 40 15.25 6.32 3.53
CA LYS A 40 14.61 5.02 3.61
C LYS A 40 13.64 4.90 2.45
N ARG A 41 13.31 3.68 2.14
CA ARG A 41 12.46 3.42 1.00
C ARG A 41 11.42 2.39 1.39
N PHE A 42 10.18 2.69 1.10
CA PHE A 42 9.09 1.74 1.27
C PHE A 42 8.63 1.36 -0.12
N GLU A 43 8.52 0.08 -0.39
CA GLU A 43 8.14 -0.36 -1.71
C GLU A 43 7.08 -1.42 -1.59
N MET A 44 6.04 -1.35 -2.41
CA MET A 44 5.06 -2.40 -2.49
C MET A 44 4.64 -2.57 -3.93
N GLU A 45 4.15 -3.75 -4.26
CA GLU A 45 3.79 -4.06 -5.62
C GLU A 45 2.37 -4.58 -5.66
N TYR A 46 1.57 -4.07 -6.57
CA TYR A 46 0.20 -4.53 -6.75
C TYR A 46 0.21 -5.94 -7.30
N VAL A 47 -0.55 -6.81 -6.70
CA VAL A 47 -0.62 -8.20 -7.13
C VAL A 47 -1.93 -8.47 -7.85
N CYS A 48 -3.04 -8.22 -7.21
CA CYS A 48 -4.33 -8.50 -7.82
C CYS A 48 -5.44 -7.83 -7.03
N GLU A 49 -6.58 -7.74 -7.65
CA GLU A 49 -7.77 -7.29 -6.99
C GLU A 49 -8.41 -8.51 -6.35
N GLY A 50 -8.65 -8.48 -5.06
CA GLY A 50 -9.24 -9.60 -4.39
C GLY A 50 -10.51 -9.22 -3.79
N SER A 51 -11.36 -10.14 -3.45
CA SER A 51 -12.47 -9.80 -2.78
C SER A 51 -12.46 -10.68 -1.68
N ILE A 52 -11.95 -10.36 -0.65
CA ILE A 52 -12.01 -11.14 0.38
C ILE A 52 -13.18 -11.00 1.04
N ARG A 53 -14.03 -11.75 1.10
CA ARG A 53 -15.15 -11.65 1.70
C ARG A 53 -15.13 -12.37 2.86
N THR A 54 -15.18 -11.94 3.78
CA THR A 54 -15.31 -12.57 4.91
C THR A 54 -16.54 -12.95 5.02
N VAL A 55 -16.86 -13.76 5.11
CA VAL A 55 -18.02 -14.17 5.17
C VAL A 55 -18.91 -13.83 5.95
N THR A 56 -19.11 -13.56 6.51
CA THR A 56 -19.99 -13.21 7.28
C THR A 56 -21.07 -13.09 6.84
N ASP A 57 -21.51 -13.18 6.46
CA ASP A 57 -22.46 -13.01 6.12
C ASP A 57 -23.35 -12.43 6.02
N ASP A 58 -23.69 -12.13 6.05
CA ASP A 58 -24.47 -11.60 6.00
C ASP A 58 -25.16 -11.00 5.46
N SER A 59 -25.32 -11.01 5.11
CA SER A 59 -26.12 -10.63 4.67
C SER A 59 -26.43 -9.57 4.25
N ASN A 60 -26.42 -8.91 4.20
CA ASN A 60 -26.79 -7.84 3.85
C ASN A 60 -26.06 -7.22 3.22
N SER A 61 -25.44 -7.42 2.94
CA SER A 61 -24.81 -6.83 2.32
C SER A 61 -24.74 -6.18 1.56
N ASP A 62 -24.57 -5.75 1.22
CA ASP A 62 -24.58 -5.05 0.59
C ASP A 62 -23.87 -4.64 -0.16
N ASP A 63 -23.81 -4.48 -0.76
CA ASP A 63 -23.53 -3.96 -1.75
C ASP A 63 -22.58 -2.97 -1.73
N ASN A 64 -22.22 -2.53 -0.98
CA ASN A 64 -21.35 -1.63 -1.00
C ASN A 64 -20.04 -2.12 -0.86
N SER A 65 -19.68 -3.24 -1.22
CA SER A 65 -18.44 -3.72 -1.04
C SER A 65 -17.49 -3.08 -1.93
N GLU A 66 -16.51 -2.42 -1.48
CA GLU A 66 -15.51 -1.88 -2.32
C GLU A 66 -14.50 -2.92 -2.68
N PRO A 67 -13.89 -2.82 -3.84
CA PRO A 67 -12.86 -3.78 -4.22
C PRO A 67 -11.67 -3.66 -3.30
N ILE A 68 -11.04 -4.78 -3.05
CA ILE A 68 -9.88 -4.83 -2.20
C ILE A 68 -8.69 -5.19 -3.07
N TYR A 69 -7.60 -4.47 -2.90
CA TYR A 69 -6.42 -4.67 -3.72
C TYR A 69 -5.31 -5.26 -2.87
N GLN A 70 -4.69 -6.29 -3.39
CA GLN A 70 -3.62 -6.98 -2.68
C GLN A 70 -2.28 -6.45 -3.14
N PHE A 71 -1.41 -6.15 -2.19
CA PHE A 71 -0.08 -5.67 -2.48
C PHE A 71 0.92 -6.48 -1.71
N ASP A 72 2.07 -6.74 -2.32
CA ASP A 72 3.18 -7.39 -1.64
C ASP A 72 4.11 -6.29 -1.19
N VAL A 73 4.39 -6.21 0.09
CA VAL A 73 5.33 -5.24 0.62
C VAL A 73 6.72 -5.83 0.52
N LEU A 74 7.62 -5.10 -0.11
CA LEU A 74 8.94 -5.61 -0.41
C LEU A 74 9.98 -4.93 0.46
N GLY A 75 10.92 -5.70 0.93
CA GLY A 75 12.02 -5.17 1.71
C GLY A 75 13.26 -5.02 0.88
N LYS A 76 14.40 -5.02 1.56
CA LYS A 76 15.65 -4.84 0.91
C LYS A 76 15.88 -5.93 -0.10
N GLY A 77 16.37 -5.58 -1.25
CA GLY A 77 16.58 -6.55 -2.30
C GLY A 77 15.30 -7.06 -2.92
N ARG A 78 14.21 -6.36 -2.71
CA ARG A 78 12.89 -6.70 -3.27
C ARG A 78 12.40 -8.05 -2.76
N GLN A 79 12.76 -8.39 -1.54
CA GLN A 79 12.26 -9.60 -0.96
C GLN A 79 10.89 -9.36 -0.36
N LEU A 80 10.00 -10.32 -0.51
CA LEU A 80 8.66 -10.21 0.06
C LEU A 80 8.74 -10.20 1.58
N VAL A 81 8.22 -9.18 2.19
CA VAL A 81 8.18 -9.08 3.63
C VAL A 81 6.81 -9.53 4.14
N PHE A 82 5.76 -8.98 3.60
CA PHE A 82 4.41 -9.41 3.95
C PHE A 82 3.44 -8.86 2.90
N THR A 83 2.23 -9.34 2.94
CA THR A 83 1.20 -8.96 1.97
C THR A 83 0.12 -8.19 2.70
N ILE A 84 -0.39 -7.16 2.07
CA ILE A 84 -1.46 -6.38 2.64
C ILE A 84 -2.62 -6.31 1.65
N CYS A 85 -3.80 -6.09 2.17
CA CYS A 85 -4.99 -5.91 1.35
C CYS A 85 -5.66 -4.61 1.78
N ILE A 86 -5.80 -3.70 0.87
CA ILE A 86 -6.36 -2.39 1.19
C ILE A 86 -7.34 -1.98 0.12
N SER A 87 -8.27 -1.13 0.46
CA SER A 87 -9.21 -0.57 -0.51
C SER A 87 -9.03 0.94 -0.66
N SER A 88 -8.20 1.54 0.15
CA SER A 88 -7.97 2.99 0.06
C SER A 88 -6.66 3.34 0.73
N PHE A 89 -6.19 4.54 0.51
CA PHE A 89 -4.97 5.01 1.16
C PHE A 89 -5.17 5.06 2.68
N GLU A 90 -6.37 5.37 3.10
CA GLU A 90 -6.65 5.41 4.52
C GLU A 90 -6.43 4.03 5.16
N ASP A 91 -6.84 2.97 4.49
CA ASP A 91 -6.60 1.62 5.00
C ASP A 91 -5.11 1.36 5.12
N PHE A 92 -4.35 1.86 4.16
CA PHE A 92 -2.90 1.68 4.17
C PHE A 92 -2.31 2.36 5.40
N THR A 93 -2.77 3.55 5.75
CA THR A 93 -2.20 4.29 6.87
C THR A 93 -2.47 3.58 8.19
N LYS A 94 -3.49 2.75 8.26
CA LYS A 94 -3.78 2.03 9.48
C LYS A 94 -2.87 0.82 9.65
N LEU A 95 -2.22 0.39 8.59
CA LEU A 95 -1.37 -0.78 8.64
C LEU A 95 0.09 -0.42 8.91
N VAL A 96 0.48 0.77 8.68
CA VAL A 96 1.88 1.17 8.84
C VAL A 96 2.08 2.29 9.83
#